data_afb06230b0e3f881046e99172287548d
#
_entry.id   afb06230b0e3f881046e99172287548d
#
_cell.length_a   1.000
_cell.length_b   1.000
_cell.length_c   1.000
_cell.angle_alpha   90.00
_cell.angle_beta   90.00
_cell.angle_gamma   90.00
#
_symmetry.space_group_name_H-M   'P 1'
#
loop_
_entity.id
_entity.type
_entity.pdbx_description
1 polymer ?
#
loop_
_entity_poly.entity_id
_entity_poly.type
_entity_poly.pdbx_seq_one_letter_code
_entity_poly.pdbx_strand_id
1 'polypeptide(L)'
;MSEISPKLNEHLNGLTNEISRRHFDEALEHGREAIASDELHSDENRSILAAVYRNMGAANDHLGRDDIACDYMGQAYRIHDDQVAENRTPEALRERSATASYVGIFATKAYLAGQRQDPELAKKAIGAVHQAEADMAEAGRISGDKYHQYEINMTGRWSMIESLVGSKGRGFVLAGRAIRLAPLSEKNQQKGLTKKDVLRARKRALMRGVAAMAVNLASHTKPTEKVAESIANKAM
;
A
#
# COMPACT_ATOMS: atom_id res chain seq x y z
N MET A 1 -12.24 25.01 3.63
CA MET A 1 -11.32 24.58 2.56
C MET A 1 -10.92 25.83 1.82
N SER A 2 -9.65 26.22 1.86
CA SER A 2 -9.11 27.27 1.01
C SER A 2 -9.26 26.84 -0.45
N GLU A 3 -9.59 27.76 -1.31
CA GLU A 3 -9.70 27.49 -2.75
C GLU A 3 -8.30 27.29 -3.29
N ILE A 4 -8.01 26.08 -3.80
CA ILE A 4 -6.72 25.74 -4.41
C ILE A 4 -6.53 26.61 -5.66
N SER A 5 -5.34 27.19 -5.84
CA SER A 5 -5.04 28.02 -7.00
C SER A 5 -5.22 27.26 -8.34
N PRO A 6 -5.65 27.90 -9.43
CA PRO A 6 -5.83 27.25 -10.72
C PRO A 6 -4.55 26.55 -11.20
N LYS A 7 -3.37 27.12 -10.93
CA LYS A 7 -2.08 26.54 -11.31
C LYS A 7 -1.79 25.24 -10.55
N LEU A 8 -1.99 25.22 -9.21
CA LEU A 8 -1.81 24.01 -8.44
C LEU A 8 -2.81 22.93 -8.86
N ASN A 9 -4.07 23.30 -9.09
CA ASN A 9 -5.10 22.38 -9.56
C ASN A 9 -4.77 21.76 -10.93
N GLU A 10 -4.16 22.52 -11.84
CA GLU A 10 -3.65 22.03 -13.14
C GLU A 10 -2.63 20.89 -12.90
N HIS A 11 -1.64 21.09 -12.04
CA HIS A 11 -0.61 20.07 -11.74
C HIS A 11 -1.20 18.83 -11.04
N LEU A 12 -2.13 19.01 -10.10
CA LEU A 12 -2.82 17.89 -9.43
C LEU A 12 -3.63 17.04 -10.41
N ASN A 13 -4.33 17.70 -11.32
CA ASN A 13 -5.09 17.02 -12.39
C ASN A 13 -4.15 16.36 -13.41
N GLY A 14 -3.07 17.03 -13.81
CA GLY A 14 -2.03 16.49 -14.68
C GLY A 14 -1.45 15.20 -14.11
N LEU A 15 -0.99 15.22 -12.85
CA LEU A 15 -0.47 14.04 -12.14
C LEU A 15 -1.43 12.85 -12.22
N THR A 16 -2.70 13.07 -11.90
CA THR A 16 -3.71 12.00 -11.87
C THR A 16 -4.04 11.48 -13.26
N ASN A 17 -4.18 12.38 -14.23
CA ASN A 17 -4.51 12.04 -15.62
C ASN A 17 -3.38 11.25 -16.28
N GLU A 18 -2.12 11.68 -16.12
CA GLU A 18 -0.99 11.02 -16.73
C GLU A 18 -0.71 9.64 -16.13
N ILE A 19 -0.91 9.46 -14.81
CA ILE A 19 -0.91 8.12 -14.18
C ILE A 19 -1.98 7.22 -14.83
N SER A 20 -3.18 7.73 -15.03
CA SER A 20 -4.29 6.97 -15.64
C SER A 20 -3.98 6.55 -17.09
N ARG A 21 -3.22 7.37 -17.80
CA ARG A 21 -2.73 7.10 -19.18
C ARG A 21 -1.46 6.26 -19.21
N ARG A 22 -0.85 5.99 -18.05
CA ARG A 22 0.45 5.32 -17.88
C ARG A 22 1.65 6.12 -18.43
N HIS A 23 1.54 7.44 -18.47
CA HIS A 23 2.62 8.36 -18.80
C HIS A 23 3.33 8.77 -17.50
N PHE A 24 4.13 7.86 -16.93
CA PHE A 24 4.62 8.02 -15.55
C PHE A 24 5.69 9.10 -15.41
N ASP A 25 6.53 9.34 -16.42
CA ASP A 25 7.53 10.40 -16.35
C ASP A 25 6.88 11.79 -16.39
N GLU A 26 5.86 12.01 -17.23
CA GLU A 26 5.06 13.23 -17.28
C GLU A 26 4.27 13.43 -15.98
N ALA A 27 3.71 12.35 -15.43
CA ALA A 27 3.06 12.39 -14.12
C ALA A 27 4.03 12.86 -13.01
N LEU A 28 5.28 12.39 -13.04
CA LEU A 28 6.30 12.80 -12.07
C LEU A 28 6.69 14.28 -12.23
N GLU A 29 6.66 14.85 -13.43
CA GLU A 29 6.86 16.29 -13.65
C GLU A 29 5.76 17.09 -12.98
N HIS A 30 4.49 16.78 -13.26
CA HIS A 30 3.36 17.42 -12.61
C HIS A 30 3.41 17.28 -11.07
N GLY A 31 3.80 16.11 -10.57
CA GLY A 31 3.95 15.89 -9.13
C GLY A 31 5.03 16.78 -8.50
N ARG A 32 6.18 16.96 -9.17
CA ARG A 32 7.26 17.85 -8.70
C ARG A 32 6.81 19.30 -8.66
N GLU A 33 6.13 19.78 -9.71
CA GLU A 33 5.59 21.14 -9.76
C GLU A 33 4.54 21.37 -8.67
N ALA A 34 3.69 20.38 -8.41
CA ALA A 34 2.72 20.48 -7.30
C ALA A 34 3.44 20.57 -5.93
N ILE A 35 4.46 19.71 -5.68
CA ILE A 35 5.24 19.72 -4.43
C ILE A 35 6.02 21.03 -4.26
N ALA A 36 6.46 21.68 -5.34
CA ALA A 36 7.16 22.95 -5.29
C ALA A 36 6.26 24.15 -4.93
N SER A 37 4.94 23.96 -4.87
CA SER A 37 3.99 25.01 -4.48
C SER A 37 3.91 25.12 -2.96
N ASP A 38 4.21 26.31 -2.40
CA ASP A 38 4.06 26.59 -0.97
C ASP A 38 2.62 26.38 -0.48
N GLU A 39 1.63 26.58 -1.33
CA GLU A 39 0.21 26.37 -1.05
C GLU A 39 -0.08 24.93 -0.64
N LEU A 40 0.60 23.94 -1.29
CA LEU A 40 0.40 22.53 -1.00
C LEU A 40 0.91 22.13 0.41
N HIS A 41 1.85 22.89 0.97
CA HIS A 41 2.44 22.63 2.28
C HIS A 41 1.66 23.24 3.45
N SER A 42 0.53 23.91 3.19
CA SER A 42 -0.35 24.42 4.24
C SER A 42 -1.01 23.27 5.01
N ASP A 43 -1.35 23.51 6.28
CA ASP A 43 -2.03 22.53 7.13
C ASP A 43 -3.35 22.04 6.54
N GLU A 44 -4.08 22.91 5.84
CA GLU A 44 -5.35 22.58 5.19
C GLU A 44 -5.18 21.61 4.02
N ASN A 45 -4.03 21.62 3.37
CA ASN A 45 -3.74 20.81 2.17
C ASN A 45 -2.91 19.55 2.47
N ARG A 46 -2.61 19.26 3.75
CA ARG A 46 -1.80 18.08 4.14
C ARG A 46 -2.31 16.75 3.52
N SER A 47 -3.62 16.53 3.47
CA SER A 47 -4.18 15.33 2.87
C SER A 47 -3.95 15.26 1.35
N ILE A 48 -3.97 16.41 0.68
CA ILE A 48 -3.65 16.52 -0.76
C ILE A 48 -2.16 16.23 -0.99
N LEU A 49 -1.29 16.82 -0.16
CA LEU A 49 0.15 16.56 -0.20
C LEU A 49 0.46 15.07 -0.01
N ALA A 50 -0.18 14.41 0.96
CA ALA A 50 -0.04 12.96 1.14
C ALA A 50 -0.49 12.17 -0.10
N ALA A 51 -1.59 12.58 -0.75
CA ALA A 51 -2.05 11.96 -1.99
C ALA A 51 -1.07 12.17 -3.15
N VAL A 52 -0.46 13.36 -3.28
CA VAL A 52 0.60 13.63 -4.27
C VAL A 52 1.78 12.70 -4.03
N TYR A 53 2.30 12.59 -2.81
CA TYR A 53 3.40 11.69 -2.49
C TYR A 53 3.06 10.23 -2.80
N ARG A 54 1.85 9.75 -2.49
CA ARG A 54 1.41 8.39 -2.85
C ARG A 54 1.39 8.17 -4.35
N ASN A 55 0.91 9.14 -5.13
CA ASN A 55 0.88 9.08 -6.58
C ASN A 55 2.29 9.08 -7.18
N MET A 56 3.20 9.91 -6.65
CA MET A 56 4.62 9.92 -7.01
C MET A 56 5.29 8.57 -6.71
N GLY A 57 4.99 7.98 -5.57
CA GLY A 57 5.45 6.64 -5.20
C GLY A 57 4.95 5.58 -6.19
N ALA A 58 3.66 5.60 -6.52
CA ALA A 58 3.08 4.67 -7.49
C ALA A 58 3.69 4.81 -8.90
N ALA A 59 3.90 6.04 -9.37
CA ALA A 59 4.53 6.29 -10.67
C ALA A 59 5.98 5.76 -10.70
N ASN A 60 6.77 5.98 -9.65
CA ASN A 60 8.13 5.44 -9.54
C ASN A 60 8.15 3.89 -9.47
N ASP A 61 7.22 3.25 -8.77
CA ASP A 61 7.06 1.79 -8.76
C ASP A 61 6.83 1.24 -10.19
N HIS A 62 5.97 1.89 -10.95
CA HIS A 62 5.74 1.49 -12.36
C HIS A 62 6.95 1.66 -13.26
N LEU A 63 7.87 2.57 -12.91
CA LEU A 63 9.15 2.76 -13.60
C LEU A 63 10.27 1.84 -13.05
N GLY A 64 9.97 0.97 -12.08
CA GLY A 64 10.94 0.08 -11.45
C GLY A 64 11.93 0.78 -10.51
N ARG A 65 11.59 1.99 -10.03
CA ARG A 65 12.39 2.80 -9.10
C ARG A 65 11.89 2.58 -7.67
N ASP A 66 12.01 1.35 -7.17
CA ASP A 66 11.37 0.89 -5.92
C ASP A 66 11.90 1.61 -4.66
N ASP A 67 13.17 2.01 -4.64
CA ASP A 67 13.79 2.82 -3.58
C ASP A 67 13.16 4.21 -3.50
N ILE A 68 13.05 4.89 -4.64
CA ILE A 68 12.42 6.21 -4.75
C ILE A 68 10.91 6.11 -4.42
N ALA A 69 10.24 5.06 -4.88
CA ALA A 69 8.84 4.78 -4.53
C ALA A 69 8.65 4.63 -3.01
N CYS A 70 9.58 3.91 -2.36
CA CYS A 70 9.58 3.74 -0.91
C CYS A 70 9.77 5.07 -0.16
N ASP A 71 10.59 5.98 -0.68
CA ASP A 71 10.84 7.28 -0.06
C ASP A 71 9.63 8.22 -0.16
N TYR A 72 9.01 8.32 -1.33
CA TYR A 72 7.77 9.09 -1.48
C TYR A 72 6.64 8.54 -0.61
N MET A 73 6.49 7.22 -0.55
CA MET A 73 5.50 6.61 0.31
C MET A 73 5.79 6.84 1.79
N GLY A 74 7.07 6.89 2.17
CA GLY A 74 7.52 7.27 3.51
C GLY A 74 7.17 8.71 3.89
N GLN A 75 7.18 9.64 2.92
CA GLN A 75 6.73 11.03 3.14
C GLN A 75 5.22 11.09 3.37
N ALA A 76 4.43 10.39 2.55
CA ALA A 76 2.99 10.28 2.76
C ALA A 76 2.66 9.64 4.12
N TYR A 77 3.42 8.61 4.53
CA TYR A 77 3.24 7.97 5.83
C TYR A 77 3.46 8.95 6.99
N ARG A 78 4.48 9.78 6.95
CA ARG A 78 4.73 10.77 8.02
C ARG A 78 3.57 11.74 8.19
N ILE A 79 2.99 12.23 7.08
CA ILE A 79 1.80 13.08 7.13
C ILE A 79 0.62 12.37 7.79
N HIS A 80 0.35 11.13 7.43
CA HIS A 80 -0.74 10.37 8.06
C HIS A 80 -0.44 10.00 9.52
N ASP A 81 0.83 9.83 9.89
CA ASP A 81 1.23 9.60 11.28
C ASP A 81 0.95 10.82 12.15
N ASP A 82 1.30 12.03 11.67
CA ASP A 82 0.97 13.28 12.31
C ASP A 82 -0.57 13.47 12.45
N GLN A 83 -1.33 13.18 11.38
CA GLN A 83 -2.80 13.26 11.43
C GLN A 83 -3.41 12.30 12.46
N VAL A 84 -2.87 11.08 12.61
CA VAL A 84 -3.32 10.14 13.66
C VAL A 84 -2.93 10.64 15.04
N ALA A 85 -1.77 11.27 15.20
CA ALA A 85 -1.35 11.84 16.47
C ALA A 85 -2.25 13.02 16.90
N GLU A 86 -2.67 13.86 15.95
CA GLU A 86 -3.58 14.98 16.17
C GLU A 86 -5.03 14.54 16.40
N ASN A 87 -5.50 13.58 15.60
CA ASN A 87 -6.89 13.13 15.64
C ASN A 87 -7.00 11.63 15.27
N ARG A 88 -7.09 10.79 16.31
CA ARG A 88 -7.11 9.33 16.19
C ARG A 88 -8.48 8.78 15.80
N THR A 89 -8.91 9.07 14.57
CA THR A 89 -10.16 8.56 14.00
C THR A 89 -9.97 7.23 13.25
N PRO A 90 -11.02 6.43 13.05
CA PRO A 90 -10.95 5.22 12.22
C PRO A 90 -10.43 5.51 10.79
N GLU A 91 -10.83 6.65 10.21
CA GLU A 91 -10.42 7.10 8.89
C GLU A 91 -8.92 7.40 8.83
N ALA A 92 -8.40 8.19 9.78
CA ALA A 92 -6.98 8.51 9.86
C ALA A 92 -6.12 7.25 10.05
N LEU A 93 -6.56 6.32 10.90
CA LEU A 93 -5.91 5.02 11.10
C LEU A 93 -5.91 4.18 9.81
N ARG A 94 -7.01 4.16 9.06
CA ARG A 94 -7.09 3.44 7.78
C ARG A 94 -6.17 4.03 6.71
N GLU A 95 -6.09 5.36 6.61
CA GLU A 95 -5.18 6.04 5.68
C GLU A 95 -3.70 5.77 6.04
N ARG A 96 -3.34 5.85 7.33
CA ARG A 96 -1.99 5.49 7.78
C ARG A 96 -1.69 4.02 7.50
N SER A 97 -2.60 3.10 7.81
CA SER A 97 -2.47 1.67 7.49
C SER A 97 -2.26 1.42 5.99
N ALA A 98 -3.04 2.12 5.14
CA ALA A 98 -2.90 2.02 3.70
C ALA A 98 -1.50 2.42 3.25
N THR A 99 -1.02 3.56 3.71
CA THR A 99 0.29 4.08 3.35
C THR A 99 1.42 3.21 3.91
N ALA A 100 1.31 2.77 5.17
CA ALA A 100 2.26 1.83 5.78
C ALA A 100 2.37 0.52 4.98
N SER A 101 1.25 -0.01 4.50
CA SER A 101 1.26 -1.22 3.66
C SER A 101 2.05 -1.03 2.37
N TYR A 102 1.95 0.13 1.71
CA TYR A 102 2.74 0.43 0.52
C TYR A 102 4.22 0.69 0.83
N VAL A 103 4.53 1.33 1.97
CA VAL A 103 5.92 1.40 2.46
C VAL A 103 6.51 0.00 2.60
N GLY A 104 5.77 -0.93 3.20
CA GLY A 104 6.18 -2.33 3.34
C GLY A 104 6.42 -3.02 1.99
N ILE A 105 5.53 -2.81 1.01
CA ILE A 105 5.66 -3.39 -0.33
C ILE A 105 6.92 -2.87 -1.02
N PHE A 106 7.11 -1.55 -1.08
CA PHE A 106 8.22 -0.95 -1.82
C PHE A 106 9.55 -1.18 -1.13
N ALA A 107 9.61 -1.14 0.21
CA ALA A 107 10.80 -1.53 0.95
C ALA A 107 11.19 -3.00 0.71
N THR A 108 10.20 -3.90 0.59
CA THR A 108 10.47 -5.31 0.23
C THR A 108 11.01 -5.44 -1.19
N LYS A 109 10.41 -4.77 -2.17
CA LYS A 109 10.88 -4.79 -3.55
C LYS A 109 12.30 -4.22 -3.66
N ALA A 110 12.57 -3.06 -3.07
CA ALA A 110 13.91 -2.46 -3.04
C ALA A 110 14.94 -3.38 -2.36
N TYR A 111 14.58 -4.01 -1.24
CA TYR A 111 15.44 -4.99 -0.56
C TYR A 111 15.77 -6.19 -1.46
N LEU A 112 14.79 -6.73 -2.16
CA LEU A 112 14.99 -7.87 -3.08
C LEU A 112 15.81 -7.46 -4.30
N ALA A 113 15.54 -6.29 -4.89
CA ALA A 113 16.30 -5.74 -6.02
C ALA A 113 17.76 -5.47 -5.64
N GLY A 114 18.05 -5.00 -4.43
CA GLY A 114 19.37 -4.81 -3.85
C GLY A 114 20.04 -6.11 -3.38
N GLN A 115 19.57 -7.27 -3.82
CA GLN A 115 20.12 -8.59 -3.48
C GLN A 115 20.18 -8.84 -1.96
N ARG A 116 19.25 -8.26 -1.19
CA ARG A 116 19.12 -8.41 0.26
C ARG A 116 20.32 -7.87 1.06
N GLN A 117 21.00 -6.87 0.54
CA GLN A 117 22.19 -6.31 1.20
C GLN A 117 21.86 -5.24 2.25
N ASP A 118 20.67 -4.61 2.17
CA ASP A 118 20.27 -3.56 3.11
C ASP A 118 19.28 -4.08 4.16
N PRO A 119 19.73 -4.44 5.38
CA PRO A 119 18.87 -4.94 6.44
C PRO A 119 17.88 -3.90 6.96
N GLU A 120 18.14 -2.60 6.78
CA GLU A 120 17.22 -1.54 7.20
C GLU A 120 15.96 -1.51 6.33
N LEU A 121 16.07 -1.84 5.04
CA LEU A 121 14.89 -2.00 4.17
C LEU A 121 14.01 -3.17 4.64
N ALA A 122 14.60 -4.30 5.02
CA ALA A 122 13.85 -5.43 5.56
C ALA A 122 13.14 -5.06 6.86
N LYS A 123 13.85 -4.39 7.78
CA LYS A 123 13.29 -3.90 9.03
C LYS A 123 12.17 -2.88 8.81
N LYS A 124 12.36 -1.94 7.87
CA LYS A 124 11.35 -0.96 7.45
C LYS A 124 10.10 -1.66 6.91
N ALA A 125 10.27 -2.68 6.05
CA ALA A 125 9.17 -3.45 5.49
C ALA A 125 8.33 -4.13 6.57
N ILE A 126 8.97 -4.84 7.51
CA ILE A 126 8.29 -5.55 8.59
C ILE A 126 7.61 -4.59 9.56
N GLY A 127 8.30 -3.52 9.98
CA GLY A 127 7.73 -2.50 10.86
C GLY A 127 6.48 -1.86 10.25
N ALA A 128 6.52 -1.56 8.95
CA ALA A 128 5.38 -0.99 8.24
C ALA A 128 4.18 -1.94 8.17
N VAL A 129 4.41 -3.24 7.96
CA VAL A 129 3.33 -4.26 7.97
C VAL A 129 2.71 -4.38 9.36
N HIS A 130 3.52 -4.43 10.42
CA HIS A 130 3.02 -4.51 11.79
C HIS A 130 2.19 -3.28 12.17
N GLN A 131 2.65 -2.08 11.76
CA GLN A 131 1.89 -0.86 11.98
C GLN A 131 0.56 -0.88 11.22
N ALA A 132 0.58 -1.30 9.94
CA ALA A 132 -0.63 -1.38 9.14
C ALA A 132 -1.68 -2.33 9.74
N GLU A 133 -1.27 -3.49 10.25
CA GLU A 133 -2.17 -4.43 10.94
C GLU A 133 -2.74 -3.84 12.23
N ALA A 134 -1.89 -3.17 13.04
CA ALA A 134 -2.31 -2.56 14.30
C ALA A 134 -3.34 -1.45 14.06
N ASP A 135 -3.11 -0.59 13.08
CA ASP A 135 -4.01 0.49 12.72
C ASP A 135 -5.37 -0.02 12.23
N MET A 136 -5.37 -1.06 11.37
CA MET A 136 -6.61 -1.66 10.89
C MET A 136 -7.40 -2.32 12.01
N ALA A 137 -6.72 -3.00 12.93
CA ALA A 137 -7.37 -3.63 14.10
C ALA A 137 -7.99 -2.56 15.01
N GLU A 138 -7.29 -1.45 15.25
CA GLU A 138 -7.78 -0.37 16.07
C GLU A 138 -8.93 0.40 15.39
N ALA A 139 -8.80 0.72 14.11
CA ALA A 139 -9.86 1.35 13.33
C ALA A 139 -11.16 0.52 13.38
N GLY A 140 -11.05 -0.81 13.22
CA GLY A 140 -12.18 -1.72 13.35
C GLY A 140 -12.79 -1.73 14.75
N ARG A 141 -11.95 -1.65 15.79
CA ARG A 141 -12.42 -1.58 17.18
C ARG A 141 -13.20 -0.29 17.47
N ILE A 142 -12.74 0.85 16.94
CA ILE A 142 -13.38 2.16 17.15
C ILE A 142 -14.68 2.26 16.33
N SER A 143 -14.68 1.84 15.06
CA SER A 143 -15.85 1.93 14.17
C SER A 143 -16.89 0.83 14.38
N GLY A 144 -16.54 -0.24 15.09
CA GLY A 144 -17.37 -1.44 15.21
C GLY A 144 -17.35 -2.34 13.96
N ASP A 145 -16.58 -1.99 12.93
CA ASP A 145 -16.43 -2.80 11.72
C ASP A 145 -15.55 -4.01 12.00
N LYS A 146 -16.09 -5.20 11.77
CA LYS A 146 -15.32 -6.43 12.00
C LYS A 146 -14.16 -6.60 11.01
N TYR A 147 -14.37 -6.21 9.75
CA TYR A 147 -13.36 -6.27 8.68
C TYR A 147 -13.58 -5.13 7.69
N HIS A 148 -12.51 -4.47 7.30
CA HIS A 148 -12.54 -3.47 6.25
C HIS A 148 -12.08 -4.05 4.92
N GLN A 149 -12.66 -3.60 3.79
CA GLN A 149 -12.30 -4.12 2.46
C GLN A 149 -10.82 -3.97 2.15
N TYR A 150 -10.19 -2.91 2.64
CA TYR A 150 -8.76 -2.69 2.48
C TYR A 150 -7.93 -3.79 3.17
N GLU A 151 -8.28 -4.15 4.43
CA GLU A 151 -7.63 -5.24 5.16
C GLU A 151 -7.70 -6.56 4.39
N ILE A 152 -8.89 -6.89 3.85
CA ILE A 152 -9.09 -8.10 3.05
C ILE A 152 -8.13 -8.12 1.84
N ASN A 153 -7.94 -6.97 1.20
CA ASN A 153 -7.08 -6.84 0.03
C ASN A 153 -5.58 -6.89 0.37
N MET A 154 -5.20 -6.40 1.55
CA MET A 154 -3.79 -6.26 1.94
C MET A 154 -3.23 -7.43 2.72
N THR A 155 -4.07 -8.21 3.43
CA THR A 155 -3.60 -9.34 4.25
C THR A 155 -2.73 -10.33 3.46
N GLY A 156 -3.06 -10.60 2.19
CA GLY A 156 -2.24 -11.46 1.34
C GLY A 156 -0.86 -10.86 1.04
N ARG A 157 -0.77 -9.55 0.84
CA ARG A 157 0.49 -8.85 0.61
C ARG A 157 1.35 -8.80 1.88
N TRP A 158 0.75 -8.52 3.03
CA TRP A 158 1.44 -8.60 4.34
C TRP A 158 2.03 -9.98 4.58
N SER A 159 1.28 -11.04 4.24
CA SER A 159 1.78 -12.42 4.30
C SER A 159 3.02 -12.63 3.43
N MET A 160 3.03 -12.10 2.20
CA MET A 160 4.19 -12.25 1.30
C MET A 160 5.41 -11.53 1.86
N ILE A 161 5.25 -10.30 2.38
CA ILE A 161 6.32 -9.52 3.00
C ILE A 161 6.91 -10.31 4.19
N GLU A 162 6.06 -10.79 5.10
CA GLU A 162 6.51 -11.61 6.24
C GLU A 162 7.25 -12.88 5.79
N SER A 163 6.78 -13.54 4.74
CA SER A 163 7.42 -14.75 4.23
C SER A 163 8.80 -14.51 3.60
N LEU A 164 8.99 -13.34 2.97
CA LEU A 164 10.21 -13.00 2.22
C LEU A 164 11.29 -12.35 3.10
N VAL A 165 10.89 -11.48 4.01
CA VAL A 165 11.82 -10.65 4.79
C VAL A 165 11.63 -10.72 6.30
N GLY A 166 10.55 -11.35 6.77
CA GLY A 166 10.18 -11.44 8.17
C GLY A 166 10.07 -12.85 8.70
N SER A 167 8.99 -13.13 9.43
CA SER A 167 8.69 -14.43 10.02
C SER A 167 7.86 -15.31 9.10
N LYS A 168 8.44 -16.41 8.62
CA LYS A 168 7.73 -17.39 7.78
C LYS A 168 6.49 -17.97 8.47
N GLY A 169 6.56 -18.21 9.78
CA GLY A 169 5.42 -18.68 10.57
C GLY A 169 4.28 -17.66 10.59
N ARG A 170 4.58 -16.37 10.77
CA ARG A 170 3.60 -15.30 10.71
C ARG A 170 3.05 -15.13 9.29
N GLY A 171 3.91 -15.22 8.27
CA GLY A 171 3.50 -15.22 6.86
C GLY A 171 2.49 -16.33 6.56
N PHE A 172 2.71 -17.54 7.06
CA PHE A 172 1.76 -18.65 6.93
C PHE A 172 0.39 -18.36 7.57
N VAL A 173 0.39 -17.82 8.78
CA VAL A 173 -0.86 -17.45 9.49
C VAL A 173 -1.64 -16.39 8.72
N LEU A 174 -0.94 -15.36 8.19
CA LEU A 174 -1.55 -14.30 7.39
C LEU A 174 -2.08 -14.82 6.06
N ALA A 175 -1.38 -15.75 5.38
CA ALA A 175 -1.88 -16.39 4.17
C ALA A 175 -3.21 -17.12 4.41
N GLY A 176 -3.28 -17.91 5.49
CA GLY A 176 -4.51 -18.56 5.91
C GLY A 176 -5.63 -17.57 6.24
N ARG A 177 -5.30 -16.43 6.87
CA ARG A 177 -6.26 -15.34 7.12
C ARG A 177 -6.76 -14.72 5.82
N ALA A 178 -5.88 -14.43 4.86
CA ALA A 178 -6.25 -13.87 3.56
C ALA A 178 -7.24 -14.77 2.80
N ILE A 179 -7.01 -16.08 2.80
CA ILE A 179 -7.92 -17.05 2.17
C ILE A 179 -9.29 -17.05 2.86
N ARG A 180 -9.32 -17.03 4.20
CA ARG A 180 -10.58 -17.00 4.98
C ARG A 180 -11.36 -15.69 4.82
N LEU A 181 -10.68 -14.56 4.63
CA LEU A 181 -11.32 -13.25 4.47
C LEU A 181 -11.83 -13.02 3.04
N ALA A 182 -11.30 -13.73 2.03
CA ALA A 182 -11.68 -13.53 0.64
C ALA A 182 -13.20 -13.62 0.37
N PRO A 183 -13.97 -14.56 0.96
CA PRO A 183 -15.43 -14.60 0.80
C PRO A 183 -16.16 -13.42 1.44
N LEU A 184 -15.55 -12.73 2.43
CA LEU A 184 -16.16 -11.61 3.12
C LEU A 184 -16.08 -10.30 2.33
N SER A 185 -15.31 -10.27 1.22
CA SER A 185 -15.20 -9.10 0.35
C SER A 185 -16.55 -8.64 -0.24
N GLU A 186 -17.62 -9.44 -0.11
CA GLU A 186 -18.97 -9.08 -0.53
C GLU A 186 -19.74 -8.22 0.46
N LYS A 187 -19.50 -8.41 1.77
CA LYS A 187 -20.36 -7.82 2.80
C LYS A 187 -20.15 -6.32 2.98
N ASN A 188 -19.01 -5.79 2.55
CA ASN A 188 -18.62 -4.40 2.71
C ASN A 188 -18.71 -3.59 1.40
N GLN A 189 -19.55 -4.01 0.46
CA GLN A 189 -19.59 -3.37 -0.86
C GLN A 189 -20.42 -2.09 -0.88
N GLN A 190 -19.84 -1.09 -1.55
CA GLN A 190 -20.56 0.14 -1.90
C GLN A 190 -21.80 -0.17 -2.74
N LYS A 191 -22.92 0.51 -2.45
CA LYS A 191 -24.14 0.45 -3.25
C LYS A 191 -23.82 0.74 -4.72
N GLY A 192 -24.12 -0.18 -5.62
CA GLY A 192 -23.99 0.02 -7.07
C GLY A 192 -23.07 -0.95 -7.81
N LEU A 193 -22.37 -1.87 -7.12
CA LEU A 193 -21.54 -2.88 -7.79
C LEU A 193 -22.40 -4.00 -8.38
N THR A 194 -22.05 -4.45 -9.60
CA THR A 194 -22.71 -5.59 -10.24
C THR A 194 -22.23 -6.91 -9.63
N LYS A 195 -23.07 -7.98 -9.74
CA LYS A 195 -22.66 -9.35 -9.33
C LYS A 195 -21.32 -9.76 -9.95
N LYS A 196 -21.01 -9.30 -11.16
CA LYS A 196 -19.76 -9.58 -11.87
C LYS A 196 -18.54 -8.91 -11.20
N ASP A 197 -18.70 -7.68 -10.71
CA ASP A 197 -17.64 -6.95 -10.03
C ASP A 197 -17.34 -7.58 -8.66
N VAL A 198 -18.37 -8.02 -7.96
CA VAL A 198 -18.29 -8.81 -6.73
C VAL A 198 -17.47 -10.07 -6.93
N LEU A 199 -17.82 -10.86 -7.93
CA LEU A 199 -17.12 -12.11 -8.22
C LEU A 199 -15.66 -11.86 -8.61
N ARG A 200 -15.38 -10.79 -9.36
CA ARG A 200 -14.00 -10.38 -9.69
C ARG A 200 -13.20 -9.98 -8.46
N ALA A 201 -13.79 -9.24 -7.51
CA ALA A 201 -13.14 -8.85 -6.27
C ALA A 201 -12.80 -10.07 -5.41
N ARG A 202 -13.75 -10.99 -5.24
CA ARG A 202 -13.52 -12.28 -4.54
C ARG A 202 -12.41 -13.09 -5.16
N LYS A 203 -12.46 -13.27 -6.49
CA LYS A 203 -11.43 -14.02 -7.22
C LYS A 203 -10.05 -13.38 -6.99
N ARG A 204 -9.93 -12.05 -7.07
CA ARG A 204 -8.66 -11.35 -6.81
C ARG A 204 -8.17 -11.55 -5.38
N ALA A 205 -9.04 -11.42 -4.37
CA ALA A 205 -8.67 -11.62 -2.97
C ALA A 205 -8.22 -13.07 -2.71
N LEU A 206 -8.97 -14.05 -3.24
CA LEU A 206 -8.60 -15.47 -3.13
C LEU A 206 -7.26 -15.77 -3.80
N MET A 207 -7.06 -15.27 -5.02
CA MET A 207 -5.81 -15.47 -5.75
C MET A 207 -4.61 -14.87 -5.02
N ARG A 208 -4.75 -13.72 -4.37
CA ARG A 208 -3.71 -13.16 -3.51
C ARG A 208 -3.41 -14.04 -2.30
N GLY A 209 -4.43 -14.57 -1.64
CA GLY A 209 -4.25 -15.51 -0.54
C GLY A 209 -3.52 -16.80 -0.96
N VAL A 210 -3.89 -17.35 -2.12
CA VAL A 210 -3.21 -18.54 -2.70
C VAL A 210 -1.78 -18.20 -3.09
N ALA A 211 -1.54 -17.05 -3.74
CA ALA A 211 -0.18 -16.62 -4.07
C ALA A 211 0.67 -16.41 -2.79
N ALA A 212 0.10 -15.83 -1.74
CA ALA A 212 0.78 -15.67 -0.46
C ALA A 212 1.17 -17.02 0.17
N MET A 213 0.30 -18.01 0.09
CA MET A 213 0.61 -19.38 0.54
C MET A 213 1.73 -20.00 -0.29
N ALA A 214 1.69 -19.84 -1.61
CA ALA A 214 2.74 -20.33 -2.50
C ALA A 214 4.08 -19.66 -2.23
N VAL A 215 4.10 -18.34 -2.03
CA VAL A 215 5.31 -17.59 -1.64
C VAL A 215 5.85 -18.12 -0.30
N ASN A 216 4.98 -18.31 0.69
CA ASN A 216 5.41 -18.84 1.99
C ASN A 216 6.06 -20.21 1.85
N LEU A 217 5.40 -21.16 1.18
CA LEU A 217 5.92 -22.50 0.97
C LEU A 217 7.24 -22.50 0.18
N ALA A 218 7.31 -21.70 -0.89
CA ALA A 218 8.52 -21.59 -1.71
C ALA A 218 9.69 -20.91 -0.99
N SER A 219 9.43 -20.04 0.00
CA SER A 219 10.48 -19.35 0.74
C SER A 219 11.21 -20.23 1.77
N HIS A 220 10.73 -21.45 2.01
CA HIS A 220 11.34 -22.35 3.01
C HIS A 220 12.65 -23.02 2.55
N THR A 221 12.93 -23.08 1.24
CA THR A 221 14.16 -23.68 0.72
C THR A 221 14.85 -22.73 -0.26
N LYS A 222 16.20 -22.68 -0.21
CA LYS A 222 16.98 -21.82 -1.12
C LYS A 222 16.70 -22.02 -2.61
N PRO A 223 16.54 -23.27 -3.14
CA PRO A 223 16.26 -23.48 -4.56
C PRO A 223 14.96 -22.86 -5.04
N THR A 224 13.95 -22.74 -4.16
CA THR A 224 12.62 -22.21 -4.51
C THR A 224 12.41 -20.75 -4.11
N GLU A 225 13.38 -20.13 -3.46
CA GLU A 225 13.28 -18.74 -2.99
C GLU A 225 13.11 -17.75 -4.15
N LYS A 226 13.85 -17.93 -5.26
CA LYS A 226 13.67 -17.13 -6.48
C LYS A 226 12.29 -17.28 -7.10
N VAL A 227 11.66 -18.44 -6.95
CA VAL A 227 10.28 -18.68 -7.38
C VAL A 227 9.33 -17.89 -6.48
N ALA A 228 9.55 -17.89 -5.16
CA ALA A 228 8.78 -17.10 -4.21
C ALA A 228 8.83 -15.62 -4.55
N GLU A 229 10.02 -15.08 -4.82
CA GLU A 229 10.24 -13.69 -5.24
C GLU A 229 9.49 -13.35 -6.53
N SER A 230 9.58 -14.23 -7.54
CA SER A 230 8.88 -14.03 -8.81
C SER A 230 7.36 -14.00 -8.66
N ILE A 231 6.80 -14.87 -7.80
CA ILE A 231 5.37 -14.87 -7.50
C ILE A 231 4.98 -13.59 -6.76
N ALA A 232 5.76 -13.20 -5.74
CA ALA A 232 5.49 -12.03 -4.93
C ALA A 232 5.53 -10.74 -5.76
N ASN A 233 6.53 -10.55 -6.61
CA ASN A 233 6.65 -9.38 -7.48
C ASN A 233 5.47 -9.20 -8.45
N LYS A 234 4.82 -10.29 -8.86
CA LYS A 234 3.62 -10.24 -9.71
C LYS A 234 2.33 -9.99 -8.91
N ALA A 235 2.33 -10.27 -7.63
CA ALA A 235 1.14 -10.25 -6.78
C ALA A 235 1.08 -9.05 -5.82
N MET A 236 2.22 -8.43 -5.52
CA MET A 236 2.33 -7.18 -4.76
C MET A 236 2.06 -5.98 -5.63
#